data_657aa9a067300df5cba384d079966d14
#
_entry.id   657aa9a067300df5cba384d079966d14
#
_cell.length_a   1.000
_cell.length_b   1.000
_cell.length_c   1.000
_cell.angle_alpha   90.00
_cell.angle_beta   90.00
_cell.angle_gamma   90.00
#
_symmetry.space_group_name_H-M   'P 1'
#
loop_
_entity.id
_entity.type
_entity.pdbx_description
1 polymer ?
#
loop_
_entity_poly.entity_id
_entity_poly.type
_entity_poly.pdbx_seq_one_letter_code
_entity_poly.pdbx_strand_id
1 'polypeptide(L)'
;MNITRRNFLGATALAGAAFLAPGCCSCCCGDKKVGKLALQLYSLKDYIGGKKNVGLEKALADVAALGFKGVEFAGYYGKKPCELKKMLADNGLAVAGTHVSNDKYGFNMKNFTYDPEVLKRTADFELAYGNTLVICPGGGNFPPGCTWSTGRGGEPAKPSQAIDDFTKKLVDLYNKAAVDATKLGIKIGLHNHTWEHAIFMQNGVSFWDYFFSNTDKAVCMEQDVGWTTCAGDTIPGVNPMVQYTKYPHRAPTLHAKENGMGKGVKKFDAILGQPGCDENGKRCATPVNWDAIAVAADKDGVEWWVVECERHFDDPNGAVKPSIEFLKSKGRG
;
A
#
# COMPACT_ATOMS: atom_id res chain seq x y z
N MET A 1 47.33 26.97 -32.40
CA MET A 1 47.53 28.43 -32.28
C MET A 1 47.06 28.85 -30.90
N ASN A 2 48.02 29.23 -30.06
CA ASN A 2 47.84 29.84 -28.73
C ASN A 2 47.39 31.30 -28.89
N ILE A 3 46.57 31.82 -27.94
CA ILE A 3 46.54 33.18 -27.38
C ILE A 3 45.65 33.12 -26.13
N THR A 4 46.14 33.08 -25.00
CA THR A 4 46.58 33.92 -23.84
C THR A 4 45.63 35.05 -23.42
N ARG A 5 45.33 34.97 -22.10
CA ARG A 5 44.89 35.96 -21.10
C ARG A 5 45.27 37.41 -21.35
N ARG A 6 44.41 38.40 -20.98
CA ARG A 6 44.71 39.48 -19.99
C ARG A 6 43.60 40.53 -19.85
N ASN A 7 43.19 40.73 -18.60
CA ASN A 7 42.92 41.97 -17.85
C ASN A 7 42.30 43.20 -18.53
N PHE A 8 41.25 43.76 -17.91
CA PHE A 8 41.27 45.16 -17.50
C PHE A 8 40.40 45.41 -16.24
N LEU A 9 41.04 46.05 -15.24
CA LEU A 9 40.44 46.60 -14.02
C LEU A 9 39.90 48.01 -14.33
N GLY A 10 38.82 48.42 -13.68
CA GLY A 10 38.35 49.79 -13.63
C GLY A 10 37.34 49.99 -12.52
N ALA A 11 37.80 50.56 -11.41
CA ALA A 11 36.99 50.92 -10.25
C ALA A 11 36.28 52.26 -10.44
N THR A 12 35.04 52.35 -9.93
CA THR A 12 34.54 53.65 -9.36
C THR A 12 33.49 53.32 -8.28
N ALA A 13 33.80 53.82 -7.09
CA ALA A 13 32.91 53.76 -5.92
C ALA A 13 31.86 54.88 -6.01
N LEU A 14 30.62 54.57 -5.63
CA LEU A 14 29.65 55.55 -5.18
C LEU A 14 28.82 54.92 -4.04
N ALA A 15 28.97 55.56 -2.88
CA ALA A 15 28.25 55.21 -1.65
C ALA A 15 26.78 55.58 -1.78
N GLY A 16 25.92 54.62 -1.47
CA GLY A 16 24.50 54.80 -1.28
C GLY A 16 24.03 53.95 -0.11
N ALA A 17 23.71 54.61 1.00
CA ALA A 17 23.10 53.97 2.17
C ALA A 17 21.76 53.34 1.80
N ALA A 18 21.65 52.03 1.87
CA ALA A 18 20.39 51.33 1.78
C ALA A 18 20.06 50.73 3.14
N PHE A 19 18.91 51.14 3.65
CA PHE A 19 18.24 50.62 4.83
C PHE A 19 18.15 49.10 4.81
N LEU A 20 18.71 48.44 5.81
CA LEU A 20 18.47 47.05 6.12
C LEU A 20 17.07 46.92 6.71
N ALA A 21 16.09 46.64 5.90
CA ALA A 21 14.88 45.98 6.35
C ALA A 21 15.24 44.48 6.59
N PRO A 22 14.86 43.86 7.72
CA PRO A 22 14.98 42.44 7.86
C PRO A 22 13.97 41.80 6.93
N GLY A 23 14.43 41.42 5.75
CA GLY A 23 13.64 40.53 4.88
C GLY A 23 13.43 39.21 5.60
N CYS A 24 12.21 38.97 6.10
CA CYS A 24 11.76 37.66 6.37
C CYS A 24 11.98 36.81 5.11
N CYS A 25 13.05 36.02 5.14
CA CYS A 25 13.11 34.81 4.31
C CYS A 25 11.98 33.91 4.79
N SER A 26 10.77 34.10 4.28
CA SER A 26 9.80 33.03 4.26
C SER A 26 10.37 31.97 3.31
N CYS A 27 11.27 31.16 3.87
CA CYS A 27 11.62 29.89 3.28
C CYS A 27 10.30 29.20 2.93
N CYS A 28 10.13 28.87 1.68
CA CYS A 28 9.09 28.01 1.17
C CYS A 28 9.20 26.63 1.84
N CYS A 29 8.83 26.54 3.11
CA CYS A 29 8.37 25.33 3.71
C CYS A 29 6.99 25.11 3.10
N GLY A 30 6.94 24.58 1.87
CA GLY A 30 5.73 23.96 1.39
C GLY A 30 5.35 22.93 2.45
N ASP A 31 4.15 23.03 3.01
CA ASP A 31 3.64 22.06 3.97
C ASP A 31 3.88 20.66 3.39
N LYS A 32 4.77 19.92 4.04
CA LYS A 32 4.99 18.53 3.65
C LYS A 32 3.66 17.82 3.79
N LYS A 33 3.09 17.41 2.66
CA LYS A 33 1.82 16.69 2.63
C LYS A 33 2.08 15.33 3.29
N VAL A 34 1.77 15.22 4.57
CA VAL A 34 1.87 13.98 5.33
C VAL A 34 0.67 13.11 4.94
N GLY A 35 0.91 11.85 4.61
CA GLY A 35 -0.16 10.92 4.26
C GLY A 35 -1.14 10.72 5.42
N LYS A 36 -2.44 10.65 5.12
CA LYS A 36 -3.52 10.46 6.09
C LYS A 36 -3.54 9.03 6.61
N LEU A 37 -4.00 8.83 7.85
CA LEU A 37 -4.15 7.51 8.44
C LEU A 37 -5.52 6.90 8.12
N ALA A 38 -5.52 5.69 7.58
CA ALA A 38 -6.69 4.85 7.37
C ALA A 38 -6.50 3.48 8.02
N LEU A 39 -7.59 2.74 8.20
CA LEU A 39 -7.59 1.37 8.69
C LEU A 39 -8.12 0.42 7.62
N GLN A 40 -7.37 -0.66 7.33
CA GLN A 40 -7.90 -1.80 6.58
C GLN A 40 -8.87 -2.59 7.49
N LEU A 41 -10.15 -2.65 7.09
CA LEU A 41 -11.21 -3.23 7.95
C LEU A 41 -11.08 -4.74 8.15
N TYR A 42 -10.27 -5.44 7.36
CA TYR A 42 -9.89 -6.84 7.65
C TYR A 42 -9.26 -6.99 9.04
N SER A 43 -8.57 -5.98 9.53
CA SER A 43 -7.99 -5.94 10.88
C SER A 43 -9.03 -6.08 12.00
N LEU A 44 -10.30 -5.84 11.69
CA LEU A 44 -11.44 -5.93 12.62
C LEU A 44 -12.50 -6.93 12.16
N LYS A 45 -12.16 -7.90 11.32
CA LYS A 45 -13.12 -8.84 10.74
C LYS A 45 -13.97 -9.60 11.78
N ASP A 46 -13.34 -10.03 12.89
CA ASP A 46 -14.03 -10.75 13.96
C ASP A 46 -14.82 -9.80 14.90
N TYR A 47 -14.45 -8.53 14.92
CA TYR A 47 -15.19 -7.47 15.60
C TYR A 47 -16.45 -7.10 14.82
N ILE A 48 -16.32 -6.90 13.50
CA ILE A 48 -17.41 -6.48 12.61
C ILE A 48 -18.45 -7.58 12.43
N GLY A 49 -18.05 -8.76 12.01
CA GLY A 49 -18.97 -9.82 11.59
C GLY A 49 -18.62 -11.22 12.08
N GLY A 50 -17.58 -11.38 12.92
CA GLY A 50 -17.14 -12.64 13.48
C GLY A 50 -17.60 -12.85 14.92
N LYS A 51 -16.68 -13.15 15.83
CA LYS A 51 -16.99 -13.53 17.22
C LYS A 51 -17.71 -12.45 18.03
N LYS A 52 -17.36 -11.16 17.84
CA LYS A 52 -17.99 -10.04 18.56
C LYS A 52 -19.24 -9.55 17.86
N ASN A 53 -19.23 -9.53 16.52
CA ASN A 53 -20.36 -9.20 15.65
C ASN A 53 -21.07 -7.88 16.02
N VAL A 54 -20.31 -6.81 16.26
CA VAL A 54 -20.87 -5.50 16.60
C VAL A 54 -21.52 -4.80 15.40
N GLY A 55 -21.24 -5.30 14.19
CA GLY A 55 -21.67 -4.71 12.92
C GLY A 55 -20.76 -3.61 12.42
N LEU A 56 -20.87 -3.31 11.12
CA LEU A 56 -20.01 -2.34 10.43
C LEU A 56 -20.17 -0.92 10.99
N GLU A 57 -21.40 -0.49 11.27
CA GLU A 57 -21.69 0.87 11.75
C GLU A 57 -20.98 1.19 13.07
N LYS A 58 -21.07 0.29 14.05
CA LYS A 58 -20.36 0.44 15.33
C LYS A 58 -18.84 0.42 15.14
N ALA A 59 -18.34 -0.46 14.29
CA ALA A 59 -16.90 -0.56 14.02
C ALA A 59 -16.36 0.74 13.39
N LEU A 60 -17.09 1.35 12.45
CA LEU A 60 -16.69 2.64 11.85
C LEU A 60 -16.67 3.76 12.88
N ALA A 61 -17.64 3.80 13.80
CA ALA A 61 -17.65 4.77 14.90
C ALA A 61 -16.42 4.62 15.81
N ASP A 62 -16.04 3.38 16.15
CA ASP A 62 -14.85 3.12 16.97
C ASP A 62 -13.55 3.48 16.23
N VAL A 63 -13.47 3.18 14.95
CA VAL A 63 -12.33 3.57 14.10
C VAL A 63 -12.16 5.09 14.05
N ALA A 64 -13.25 5.82 13.87
CA ALA A 64 -13.23 7.28 13.92
C ALA A 64 -12.80 7.81 15.30
N ALA A 65 -13.30 7.21 16.39
CA ALA A 65 -12.94 7.57 17.75
C ALA A 65 -11.44 7.34 18.07
N LEU A 66 -10.80 6.37 17.44
CA LEU A 66 -9.34 6.17 17.51
C LEU A 66 -8.55 7.24 16.76
N GLY A 67 -9.22 8.05 15.92
CA GLY A 67 -8.65 9.19 15.21
C GLY A 67 -8.19 8.88 13.78
N PHE A 68 -8.58 7.75 13.21
CA PHE A 68 -8.40 7.51 11.77
C PHE A 68 -9.21 8.53 10.95
N LYS A 69 -8.71 8.84 9.76
CA LYS A 69 -9.35 9.77 8.80
C LYS A 69 -10.05 9.04 7.67
N GLY A 70 -9.80 7.75 7.54
CA GLY A 70 -10.41 6.92 6.52
C GLY A 70 -10.36 5.45 6.85
N VAL A 71 -10.98 4.67 5.98
CA VAL A 71 -10.96 3.22 6.00
C VAL A 71 -10.70 2.66 4.62
N GLU A 72 -10.10 1.49 4.58
CA GLU A 72 -10.08 0.65 3.40
C GLU A 72 -10.99 -0.55 3.65
N PHE A 73 -11.88 -0.80 2.70
CA PHE A 73 -12.85 -1.87 2.83
C PHE A 73 -12.25 -3.24 2.44
N ALA A 74 -12.61 -4.29 3.18
CA ALA A 74 -12.37 -5.69 2.82
C ALA A 74 -13.68 -6.31 2.30
N GLY A 75 -14.08 -5.93 1.10
CA GLY A 75 -15.42 -6.19 0.57
C GLY A 75 -16.49 -5.25 1.15
N TYR A 76 -17.76 -5.47 0.83
CA TYR A 76 -18.82 -4.49 1.07
C TYR A 76 -19.72 -4.80 2.27
N TYR A 77 -19.46 -5.84 3.03
CA TYR A 77 -20.23 -6.26 4.23
C TYR A 77 -21.75 -6.39 3.97
N GLY A 78 -22.16 -6.72 2.75
CA GLY A 78 -23.57 -6.82 2.36
C GLY A 78 -24.32 -5.48 2.28
N LYS A 79 -23.62 -4.35 2.32
CA LYS A 79 -24.20 -3.01 2.28
C LYS A 79 -24.34 -2.49 0.86
N LYS A 80 -25.35 -1.65 0.65
CA LYS A 80 -25.53 -0.86 -0.58
C LYS A 80 -24.64 0.39 -0.55
N PRO A 81 -24.28 0.98 -1.69
CA PRO A 81 -23.45 2.19 -1.74
C PRO A 81 -23.99 3.36 -0.92
N CYS A 82 -25.31 3.59 -0.95
CA CYS A 82 -25.93 4.66 -0.18
C CYS A 82 -25.81 4.46 1.35
N GLU A 83 -25.86 3.19 1.82
CA GLU A 83 -25.64 2.87 3.23
C GLU A 83 -24.19 3.11 3.63
N LEU A 84 -23.23 2.65 2.82
CA LEU A 84 -21.79 2.88 3.04
C LEU A 84 -21.49 4.38 3.08
N LYS A 85 -21.99 5.14 2.11
CA LYS A 85 -21.80 6.58 2.04
C LYS A 85 -22.32 7.28 3.30
N LYS A 86 -23.51 6.89 3.76
CA LYS A 86 -24.10 7.46 4.98
C LYS A 86 -23.26 7.14 6.21
N MET A 87 -22.89 5.86 6.41
CA MET A 87 -22.10 5.43 7.55
C MET A 87 -20.74 6.14 7.62
N LEU A 88 -20.08 6.33 6.48
CA LEU A 88 -18.82 7.08 6.40
C LEU A 88 -19.02 8.55 6.78
N ALA A 89 -20.04 9.20 6.21
CA ALA A 89 -20.35 10.61 6.48
C ALA A 89 -20.70 10.84 7.96
N ASP A 90 -21.52 9.97 8.57
CA ASP A 90 -21.91 10.04 9.98
C ASP A 90 -20.70 9.99 10.93
N ASN A 91 -19.59 9.38 10.49
CA ASN A 91 -18.36 9.22 11.28
C ASN A 91 -17.21 10.12 10.82
N GLY A 92 -17.42 10.97 9.81
CA GLY A 92 -16.37 11.85 9.24
C GLY A 92 -15.18 11.06 8.66
N LEU A 93 -15.43 9.85 8.16
CA LEU A 93 -14.43 8.99 7.53
C LEU A 93 -14.46 9.10 6.01
N ALA A 94 -13.29 9.12 5.39
CA ALA A 94 -13.13 8.97 3.95
C ALA A 94 -12.87 7.50 3.56
N VAL A 95 -12.96 7.20 2.27
CA VAL A 95 -12.53 5.90 1.71
C VAL A 95 -11.10 6.04 1.23
N ALA A 96 -10.20 5.20 1.70
CA ALA A 96 -8.82 5.09 1.21
C ALA A 96 -8.72 4.12 0.02
N GLY A 97 -9.59 3.11 -0.03
CA GLY A 97 -9.66 2.10 -1.06
C GLY A 97 -10.61 0.96 -0.69
N THR A 98 -10.73 0.00 -1.58
CA THR A 98 -11.47 -1.24 -1.34
C THR A 98 -10.70 -2.44 -1.89
N HIS A 99 -10.52 -3.46 -1.06
CA HIS A 99 -10.01 -4.75 -1.50
C HIS A 99 -11.12 -5.60 -2.11
N VAL A 100 -10.92 -6.02 -3.36
CA VAL A 100 -11.82 -6.91 -4.09
C VAL A 100 -11.02 -8.00 -4.81
N SER A 101 -11.69 -9.11 -5.12
CA SER A 101 -11.09 -10.18 -5.93
C SER A 101 -11.07 -9.84 -7.42
N ASN A 102 -10.23 -10.54 -8.18
CA ASN A 102 -10.03 -10.33 -9.63
C ASN A 102 -11.32 -10.43 -10.47
N ASP A 103 -12.32 -11.21 -10.02
CA ASP A 103 -13.61 -11.30 -10.69
C ASP A 103 -14.36 -9.96 -10.70
N LYS A 104 -14.14 -9.07 -9.74
CA LYS A 104 -14.71 -7.72 -9.72
C LYS A 104 -14.09 -6.80 -10.76
N TYR A 105 -12.88 -7.10 -11.23
CA TYR A 105 -12.27 -6.46 -12.39
C TYR A 105 -12.79 -7.01 -13.73
N GLY A 106 -13.66 -8.04 -13.69
CA GLY A 106 -14.08 -8.76 -14.88
C GLY A 106 -13.09 -9.81 -15.36
N PHE A 107 -12.14 -10.22 -14.53
CA PHE A 107 -11.17 -11.24 -14.91
C PHE A 107 -11.69 -12.63 -14.63
N ASN A 108 -11.72 -13.45 -15.66
CA ASN A 108 -11.89 -14.89 -15.52
C ASN A 108 -10.49 -15.54 -15.52
N MET A 109 -10.00 -15.89 -14.33
CA MET A 109 -8.67 -16.44 -14.14
C MET A 109 -8.49 -17.88 -14.67
N LYS A 110 -9.56 -18.58 -15.05
CA LYS A 110 -9.47 -19.94 -15.63
C LYS A 110 -9.02 -19.91 -17.09
N ASN A 111 -9.52 -18.94 -17.84
CA ASN A 111 -9.21 -18.78 -19.26
C ASN A 111 -8.53 -17.45 -19.62
N PHE A 112 -8.25 -16.61 -18.63
CA PHE A 112 -7.64 -15.28 -18.78
C PHE A 112 -8.39 -14.38 -19.76
N THR A 113 -9.71 -14.30 -19.61
CA THR A 113 -10.56 -13.38 -20.36
C THR A 113 -10.98 -12.20 -19.48
N TYR A 114 -11.33 -11.09 -20.12
CA TYR A 114 -11.74 -9.83 -19.48
C TYR A 114 -13.13 -9.43 -19.98
N ASP A 115 -14.02 -9.10 -19.04
CA ASP A 115 -15.35 -8.56 -19.29
C ASP A 115 -15.44 -7.11 -18.75
N PRO A 116 -15.43 -6.08 -19.63
CA PRO A 116 -15.47 -4.68 -19.22
C PRO A 116 -16.77 -4.27 -18.54
N GLU A 117 -17.89 -4.98 -18.82
CA GLU A 117 -19.17 -4.69 -18.16
C GLU A 117 -19.16 -5.05 -16.66
N VAL A 118 -18.38 -6.05 -16.27
CA VAL A 118 -18.17 -6.34 -14.84
C VAL A 118 -17.40 -5.23 -14.17
N LEU A 119 -16.30 -4.76 -14.77
CA LEU A 119 -15.52 -3.64 -14.25
C LEU A 119 -16.39 -2.38 -14.14
N LYS A 120 -17.21 -2.11 -15.16
CA LYS A 120 -18.13 -0.97 -15.13
C LYS A 120 -19.09 -1.03 -13.95
N ARG A 121 -19.72 -2.19 -13.69
CA ARG A 121 -20.62 -2.36 -12.53
C ARG A 121 -19.87 -2.15 -11.21
N THR A 122 -18.63 -2.63 -11.11
CA THR A 122 -17.78 -2.38 -9.93
C THR A 122 -17.49 -0.89 -9.79
N ALA A 123 -17.09 -0.20 -10.85
CA ALA A 123 -16.85 1.24 -10.83
C ALA A 123 -18.09 2.04 -10.42
N ASP A 124 -19.26 1.73 -11.00
CA ASP A 124 -20.53 2.37 -10.64
C ASP A 124 -20.84 2.20 -9.14
N PHE A 125 -20.59 1.04 -8.57
CA PHE A 125 -20.77 0.76 -7.15
C PHE A 125 -19.79 1.57 -6.29
N GLU A 126 -18.50 1.55 -6.62
CA GLU A 126 -17.42 2.20 -5.86
C GLU A 126 -17.61 3.74 -5.86
N LEU A 127 -17.83 4.33 -7.02
CA LEU A 127 -18.06 5.77 -7.14
C LEU A 127 -19.30 6.24 -6.40
N ALA A 128 -20.34 5.43 -6.32
CA ALA A 128 -21.60 5.80 -5.65
C ALA A 128 -21.44 6.05 -4.15
N TYR A 129 -20.45 5.43 -3.48
CA TYR A 129 -20.14 5.75 -2.08
C TYR A 129 -18.85 6.56 -1.88
N GLY A 130 -18.20 6.96 -2.97
CA GLY A 130 -17.08 7.91 -2.95
C GLY A 130 -15.71 7.27 -3.03
N ASN A 131 -15.61 5.99 -3.38
CA ASN A 131 -14.31 5.35 -3.62
C ASN A 131 -13.88 5.47 -5.07
N THR A 132 -12.58 5.71 -5.25
CA THR A 132 -11.94 5.75 -6.59
C THR A 132 -10.77 4.79 -6.71
N LEU A 133 -10.43 4.05 -5.65
CA LEU A 133 -9.30 3.12 -5.64
C LEU A 133 -9.76 1.70 -5.30
N VAL A 134 -9.56 0.79 -6.23
CA VAL A 134 -9.95 -0.62 -6.10
C VAL A 134 -8.69 -1.47 -6.21
N ILE A 135 -8.40 -2.25 -5.17
CA ILE A 135 -7.17 -3.02 -5.06
C ILE A 135 -7.51 -4.52 -5.00
N CYS A 136 -6.76 -5.32 -5.74
CA CYS A 136 -6.80 -6.77 -5.59
C CYS A 136 -5.71 -7.22 -4.61
N PRO A 137 -6.08 -7.87 -3.49
CA PRO A 137 -5.08 -8.40 -2.55
C PRO A 137 -4.49 -9.74 -2.99
N GLY A 138 -4.45 -10.02 -4.28
CA GLY A 138 -3.94 -11.28 -4.83
C GLY A 138 -4.81 -12.52 -4.59
N GLY A 139 -5.94 -12.36 -3.91
CA GLY A 139 -6.80 -13.39 -3.33
C GLY A 139 -7.09 -14.65 -4.15
N GLY A 140 -6.41 -15.75 -3.83
CA GLY A 140 -6.76 -17.10 -4.31
C GLY A 140 -6.36 -17.44 -5.74
N ASN A 141 -5.84 -16.50 -6.50
CA ASN A 141 -5.39 -16.72 -7.87
C ASN A 141 -3.85 -16.75 -7.93
N PHE A 142 -3.29 -17.85 -7.48
CA PHE A 142 -1.84 -18.06 -7.48
C PHE A 142 -1.37 -18.62 -8.83
N PRO A 143 -0.14 -18.30 -9.24
CA PRO A 143 0.53 -19.07 -10.27
C PRO A 143 0.55 -20.56 -9.92
N PRO A 144 0.53 -21.47 -10.91
CA PRO A 144 0.54 -22.90 -10.65
C PRO A 144 1.68 -23.35 -9.74
N GLY A 145 1.35 -24.17 -8.73
CA GLY A 145 2.30 -24.66 -7.73
C GLY A 145 2.59 -23.69 -6.57
N CYS A 146 1.98 -22.53 -6.55
CA CYS A 146 2.17 -21.52 -5.50
C CYS A 146 0.94 -21.44 -4.57
N THR A 147 1.17 -20.95 -3.35
CA THR A 147 0.12 -20.80 -2.32
C THR A 147 0.41 -19.56 -1.45
N TRP A 148 -0.48 -19.24 -0.54
CA TRP A 148 -0.28 -18.19 0.47
C TRP A 148 0.98 -18.36 1.32
N SER A 149 1.46 -19.61 1.49
CA SER A 149 2.66 -19.90 2.28
C SER A 149 3.96 -19.77 1.48
N THR A 150 3.90 -19.57 0.16
CA THR A 150 5.09 -19.40 -0.67
C THR A 150 5.88 -18.18 -0.19
N GLY A 151 7.15 -18.37 0.13
CA GLY A 151 8.03 -17.31 0.63
C GLY A 151 7.88 -16.93 2.11
N ARG A 152 6.91 -17.51 2.84
CA ARG A 152 6.77 -17.29 4.29
C ARG A 152 7.74 -18.16 5.07
N GLY A 153 9.01 -17.75 5.18
CA GLY A 153 10.04 -18.50 5.91
C GLY A 153 10.46 -19.83 5.25
N GLY A 154 10.08 -20.01 3.98
CA GLY A 154 10.43 -21.17 3.15
C GLY A 154 11.12 -20.76 1.86
N GLU A 155 11.51 -21.76 1.07
CA GLU A 155 12.13 -21.54 -0.23
C GLU A 155 11.17 -20.82 -1.20
N PRO A 156 11.69 -19.92 -2.06
CA PRO A 156 10.93 -19.35 -3.16
C PRO A 156 10.39 -20.45 -4.10
N ALA A 157 9.31 -20.13 -4.81
CA ALA A 157 8.77 -21.05 -5.80
C ALA A 157 9.76 -21.30 -6.94
N LYS A 158 9.90 -22.56 -7.35
CA LYS A 158 10.77 -22.92 -8.49
C LYS A 158 10.21 -22.33 -9.78
N PRO A 159 11.01 -21.59 -10.55
CA PRO A 159 10.60 -21.05 -11.83
C PRO A 159 10.06 -22.13 -12.78
N SER A 160 8.99 -21.79 -13.51
CA SER A 160 8.39 -22.69 -14.50
C SER A 160 7.74 -21.92 -15.64
N GLN A 161 7.54 -22.55 -16.80
CA GLN A 161 6.80 -21.97 -17.91
C GLN A 161 5.37 -21.61 -17.51
N ALA A 162 4.73 -22.40 -16.64
CA ALA A 162 3.40 -22.14 -16.17
C ALA A 162 3.31 -20.84 -15.31
N ILE A 163 4.34 -20.52 -14.53
CA ILE A 163 4.46 -19.25 -13.80
C ILE A 163 4.62 -18.09 -14.80
N ASP A 164 5.49 -18.25 -15.79
CA ASP A 164 5.72 -17.25 -16.85
C ASP A 164 4.42 -16.91 -17.58
N ASP A 165 3.70 -17.95 -18.03
CA ASP A 165 2.46 -17.80 -18.78
C ASP A 165 1.36 -17.14 -17.96
N PHE A 166 1.22 -17.56 -16.69
CA PHE A 166 0.29 -16.95 -15.74
C PHE A 166 0.58 -15.45 -15.58
N THR A 167 1.84 -15.12 -15.28
CA THR A 167 2.26 -13.74 -15.00
C THR A 167 2.03 -12.83 -16.20
N LYS A 168 2.43 -13.28 -17.40
CA LYS A 168 2.24 -12.51 -18.66
C LYS A 168 0.76 -12.28 -18.96
N LYS A 169 -0.07 -13.31 -18.85
CA LYS A 169 -1.52 -13.20 -19.07
C LYS A 169 -2.18 -12.27 -18.06
N LEU A 170 -1.75 -12.30 -16.79
CA LEU A 170 -2.28 -11.39 -15.77
C LEU A 170 -1.91 -9.93 -16.07
N VAL A 171 -0.66 -9.67 -16.47
CA VAL A 171 -0.23 -8.33 -16.93
C VAL A 171 -1.11 -7.83 -18.07
N ASP A 172 -1.39 -8.67 -19.08
CA ASP A 172 -2.27 -8.31 -20.20
C ASP A 172 -3.70 -7.96 -19.76
N LEU A 173 -4.24 -8.69 -18.78
CA LEU A 173 -5.56 -8.40 -18.19
C LEU A 173 -5.57 -7.04 -17.48
N TYR A 174 -4.57 -6.77 -16.65
CA TYR A 174 -4.47 -5.49 -15.94
C TYR A 174 -4.28 -4.31 -16.89
N ASN A 175 -3.48 -4.47 -17.94
CA ASN A 175 -3.29 -3.41 -18.94
C ASN A 175 -4.59 -3.08 -19.68
N LYS A 176 -5.39 -4.08 -20.06
CA LYS A 176 -6.72 -3.86 -20.66
C LYS A 176 -7.66 -3.16 -19.68
N ALA A 177 -7.76 -3.67 -18.47
CA ALA A 177 -8.67 -3.12 -17.47
C ALA A 177 -8.28 -1.71 -17.00
N ALA A 178 -6.98 -1.37 -16.96
CA ALA A 178 -6.51 -0.04 -16.58
C ALA A 178 -6.98 1.05 -17.53
N VAL A 179 -7.05 0.76 -18.85
CA VAL A 179 -7.60 1.68 -19.84
C VAL A 179 -9.07 2.00 -19.56
N ASP A 180 -9.87 0.98 -19.27
CA ASP A 180 -11.29 1.17 -19.01
C ASP A 180 -11.53 1.76 -17.62
N ALA A 181 -10.79 1.33 -16.59
CA ALA A 181 -10.82 1.92 -15.25
C ALA A 181 -10.59 3.44 -15.28
N THR A 182 -9.59 3.89 -16.04
CA THR A 182 -9.28 5.31 -16.21
C THR A 182 -10.47 6.07 -16.84
N LYS A 183 -11.11 5.52 -17.88
CA LYS A 183 -12.30 6.13 -18.49
C LYS A 183 -13.50 6.17 -17.53
N LEU A 184 -13.62 5.18 -16.66
CA LEU A 184 -14.67 5.08 -15.66
C LEU A 184 -14.42 5.96 -14.42
N GLY A 185 -13.24 6.58 -14.30
CA GLY A 185 -12.89 7.45 -13.17
C GLY A 185 -12.44 6.73 -11.91
N ILE A 186 -12.05 5.46 -12.03
CA ILE A 186 -11.44 4.69 -10.93
C ILE A 186 -10.01 4.27 -11.26
N LYS A 187 -9.26 3.92 -10.24
CA LYS A 187 -7.94 3.29 -10.33
C LYS A 187 -8.04 1.84 -9.89
N ILE A 188 -7.31 0.97 -10.55
CA ILE A 188 -7.17 -0.43 -10.15
C ILE A 188 -5.72 -0.72 -9.78
N GLY A 189 -5.51 -1.68 -8.88
CA GLY A 189 -4.15 -1.99 -8.45
C GLY A 189 -4.00 -3.38 -7.86
N LEU A 190 -2.76 -3.67 -7.47
CA LEU A 190 -2.36 -4.91 -6.82
C LEU A 190 -1.69 -4.60 -5.49
N HIS A 191 -2.10 -5.34 -4.46
CA HIS A 191 -1.47 -5.39 -3.14
C HIS A 191 -0.55 -6.61 -3.06
N ASN A 192 0.52 -6.53 -2.26
CA ASN A 192 1.41 -7.66 -2.06
C ASN A 192 1.29 -8.31 -0.69
N HIS A 193 1.56 -9.61 -0.70
CA HIS A 193 2.03 -10.39 0.43
C HIS A 193 3.51 -10.78 0.20
N THR A 194 3.98 -11.86 0.83
CA THR A 194 5.34 -12.35 0.58
C THR A 194 5.47 -13.04 -0.77
N TRP A 195 4.44 -13.75 -1.22
CA TRP A 195 4.52 -14.63 -2.36
C TRP A 195 4.79 -13.88 -3.69
N GLU A 196 4.32 -12.67 -3.86
CA GLU A 196 4.55 -11.85 -5.06
C GLU A 196 6.03 -11.55 -5.27
N HIS A 197 6.78 -11.46 -4.18
CA HIS A 197 8.25 -11.31 -4.21
C HIS A 197 8.99 -12.65 -4.28
N ALA A 198 8.37 -13.73 -3.81
CA ALA A 198 8.98 -15.06 -3.67
C ALA A 198 8.72 -16.00 -4.86
N ILE A 199 7.93 -15.58 -5.82
CA ILE A 199 7.69 -16.32 -7.07
C ILE A 199 8.57 -15.73 -8.16
N PHE A 200 9.39 -16.57 -8.79
CA PHE A 200 10.32 -16.16 -9.84
C PHE A 200 9.93 -16.75 -11.18
N MET A 201 10.05 -15.95 -12.22
CA MET A 201 9.98 -16.37 -13.61
C MET A 201 11.28 -17.10 -14.02
N GLN A 202 11.26 -17.79 -15.13
CA GLN A 202 12.44 -18.54 -15.64
C GLN A 202 13.67 -17.66 -15.91
N ASN A 203 13.46 -16.36 -16.17
CA ASN A 203 14.53 -15.38 -16.35
C ASN A 203 15.07 -14.79 -15.01
N GLY A 204 14.61 -15.29 -13.87
CA GLY A 204 15.06 -14.85 -12.54
C GLY A 204 14.40 -13.57 -12.03
N VAL A 205 13.46 -12.96 -12.77
CA VAL A 205 12.69 -11.80 -12.33
C VAL A 205 11.54 -12.26 -11.44
N SER A 206 11.30 -11.58 -10.30
CA SER A 206 10.15 -11.89 -9.45
C SER A 206 8.82 -11.57 -10.16
N PHE A 207 7.74 -12.24 -9.74
CA PHE A 207 6.39 -11.94 -10.20
C PHE A 207 6.07 -10.44 -10.01
N TRP A 208 6.36 -9.89 -8.84
CA TRP A 208 6.12 -8.48 -8.52
C TRP A 208 6.87 -7.54 -9.47
N ASP A 209 8.16 -7.78 -9.64
CA ASP A 209 8.99 -6.94 -10.51
C ASP A 209 8.58 -7.05 -11.98
N TYR A 210 8.25 -8.25 -12.45
CA TYR A 210 7.75 -8.41 -13.80
C TYR A 210 6.41 -7.69 -14.00
N PHE A 211 5.50 -7.84 -13.03
CA PHE A 211 4.17 -7.24 -13.10
C PHE A 211 4.26 -5.71 -13.20
N PHE A 212 4.96 -5.04 -12.27
CA PHE A 212 5.04 -3.59 -12.26
C PHE A 212 5.94 -2.99 -13.35
N SER A 213 6.88 -3.76 -13.88
CA SER A 213 7.70 -3.35 -15.05
C SER A 213 6.94 -3.43 -16.38
N ASN A 214 5.88 -4.23 -16.46
CA ASN A 214 5.16 -4.50 -17.72
C ASN A 214 3.69 -4.05 -17.69
N THR A 215 3.17 -3.55 -16.57
CA THR A 215 1.85 -2.94 -16.50
C THR A 215 1.92 -1.44 -16.75
N ASP A 216 0.84 -0.89 -17.34
CA ASP A 216 0.64 0.55 -17.48
C ASP A 216 0.79 1.27 -16.15
N LYS A 217 1.28 2.52 -16.16
CA LYS A 217 1.47 3.31 -14.95
C LYS A 217 0.17 3.66 -14.22
N ALA A 218 -0.97 3.53 -14.90
CA ALA A 218 -2.30 3.68 -14.28
C ALA A 218 -2.66 2.52 -13.34
N VAL A 219 -1.98 1.37 -13.44
CA VAL A 219 -2.13 0.27 -12.47
C VAL A 219 -1.41 0.63 -11.19
N CYS A 220 -2.14 0.80 -10.10
CA CYS A 220 -1.61 1.23 -8.81
C CYS A 220 -0.86 0.11 -8.10
N MET A 221 0.15 0.52 -7.33
CA MET A 221 0.87 -0.31 -6.39
C MET A 221 0.39 0.00 -4.97
N GLU A 222 -0.23 -0.95 -4.31
CA GLU A 222 -0.44 -0.88 -2.88
C GLU A 222 0.58 -1.77 -2.20
N GLN A 223 1.66 -1.15 -1.75
CA GLN A 223 2.73 -1.89 -1.10
C GLN A 223 2.40 -2.14 0.37
N ASP A 224 2.35 -3.42 0.76
CA ASP A 224 2.42 -3.81 2.15
C ASP A 224 3.88 -3.88 2.60
N VAL A 225 4.28 -2.94 3.44
CA VAL A 225 5.68 -2.81 3.86
C VAL A 225 6.11 -3.92 4.82
N GLY A 226 5.17 -4.47 5.60
CA GLY A 226 5.44 -5.60 6.50
C GLY A 226 5.67 -6.90 5.74
N TRP A 227 4.81 -7.20 4.78
CA TRP A 227 4.97 -8.38 3.94
C TRP A 227 6.21 -8.29 3.02
N THR A 228 6.52 -7.09 2.49
CA THR A 228 7.74 -6.89 1.71
C THR A 228 8.99 -7.05 2.58
N THR A 229 8.97 -6.56 3.83
CA THR A 229 10.07 -6.77 4.78
C THR A 229 10.22 -8.25 5.13
N CYS A 230 9.11 -8.95 5.35
CA CYS A 230 9.10 -10.40 5.57
C CYS A 230 9.72 -11.17 4.39
N ALA A 231 9.38 -10.81 3.16
CA ALA A 231 10.00 -11.41 1.97
C ALA A 231 11.52 -11.15 1.94
N GLY A 232 11.96 -9.97 2.34
CA GLY A 232 13.37 -9.59 2.45
C GLY A 232 14.18 -10.40 3.46
N ASP A 233 13.53 -11.02 4.46
CA ASP A 233 14.22 -11.92 5.42
C ASP A 233 14.79 -13.18 4.74
N THR A 234 14.24 -13.56 3.58
CA THR A 234 14.64 -14.77 2.84
C THR A 234 15.11 -14.50 1.41
N ILE A 235 14.76 -13.35 0.85
CA ILE A 235 15.08 -13.00 -0.54
C ILE A 235 15.99 -11.78 -0.57
N PRO A 236 17.28 -11.95 -0.89
CA PRO A 236 18.22 -10.84 -0.94
C PRO A 236 17.79 -9.72 -1.90
N GLY A 237 17.86 -8.48 -1.44
CA GLY A 237 17.53 -7.29 -2.23
C GLY A 237 16.06 -6.89 -2.23
N VAL A 238 15.16 -7.71 -1.68
CA VAL A 238 13.76 -7.31 -1.47
C VAL A 238 13.68 -6.37 -0.27
N ASN A 239 13.20 -5.15 -0.52
CA ASN A 239 13.13 -4.10 0.48
C ASN A 239 12.01 -3.11 0.11
N PRO A 240 11.17 -2.68 1.06
CA PRO A 240 10.08 -1.74 0.78
C PRO A 240 10.53 -0.43 0.13
N MET A 241 11.64 0.19 0.58
CA MET A 241 12.10 1.46 0.03
C MET A 241 12.53 1.37 -1.44
N VAL A 242 13.04 0.19 -1.86
CA VAL A 242 13.44 -0.05 -3.25
C VAL A 242 12.24 0.01 -4.19
N GLN A 243 11.07 -0.41 -3.74
CA GLN A 243 9.86 -0.44 -4.58
C GLN A 243 9.43 0.97 -5.00
N TYR A 244 9.44 1.95 -4.08
CA TYR A 244 9.15 3.35 -4.41
C TYR A 244 10.13 3.97 -5.39
N THR A 245 11.40 3.58 -5.31
CA THR A 245 12.43 4.03 -6.25
C THR A 245 12.27 3.38 -7.63
N LYS A 246 11.88 2.11 -7.64
CA LYS A 246 11.75 1.29 -8.85
C LYS A 246 10.49 1.63 -9.64
N TYR A 247 9.38 1.89 -8.91
CA TYR A 247 8.05 2.15 -9.46
C TYR A 247 7.48 3.47 -8.93
N PRO A 248 8.12 4.62 -9.23
CA PRO A 248 7.76 5.91 -8.64
C PRO A 248 6.35 6.33 -9.05
N HIS A 249 5.66 6.98 -8.10
CA HIS A 249 4.33 7.58 -8.26
C HIS A 249 3.21 6.59 -8.63
N ARG A 250 3.40 5.30 -8.30
CA ARG A 250 2.37 4.27 -8.49
C ARG A 250 1.62 3.89 -7.23
N ALA A 251 2.05 4.38 -6.06
CA ALA A 251 1.49 4.03 -4.76
C ALA A 251 0.60 5.15 -4.18
N PRO A 252 -0.71 5.18 -4.47
CA PRO A 252 -1.63 6.10 -3.79
C PRO A 252 -1.82 5.75 -2.31
N THR A 253 -1.66 4.48 -1.97
CA THR A 253 -1.76 3.93 -0.61
C THR A 253 -0.55 3.05 -0.31
N LEU A 254 -0.25 2.89 0.97
CA LEU A 254 0.61 1.83 1.49
C LEU A 254 -0.09 1.12 2.65
N HIS A 255 0.13 -0.18 2.79
CA HIS A 255 -0.23 -0.87 4.01
C HIS A 255 0.87 -0.71 5.06
N ALA A 256 0.52 0.02 6.12
CA ALA A 256 1.33 0.12 7.32
C ALA A 256 1.09 -1.13 8.17
N LYS A 257 1.88 -2.14 7.90
CA LYS A 257 1.93 -3.42 8.60
C LYS A 257 3.34 -3.65 9.13
N GLU A 258 3.48 -4.19 10.32
CA GLU A 258 4.79 -4.61 10.84
C GLU A 258 5.14 -6.00 10.32
N ASN A 259 6.43 -6.34 10.25
CA ASN A 259 6.84 -7.71 9.95
C ASN A 259 6.52 -8.62 11.12
N GLY A 260 5.50 -9.43 10.97
CA GLY A 260 5.01 -10.36 11.98
C GLY A 260 5.54 -11.78 11.85
N MET A 261 6.39 -12.07 10.88
CA MET A 261 6.95 -13.40 10.63
C MET A 261 8.43 -13.43 10.92
N GLY A 262 8.92 -14.58 11.33
CA GLY A 262 10.32 -14.83 11.58
C GLY A 262 10.52 -16.27 12.01
N LYS A 263 11.76 -16.71 12.16
CA LYS A 263 12.03 -18.09 12.60
C LYS A 263 11.43 -18.33 13.99
N GLY A 264 10.51 -19.28 14.08
CA GLY A 264 9.80 -19.61 15.32
C GLY A 264 8.41 -19.01 15.43
N VAL A 265 8.04 -18.01 14.63
CA VAL A 265 6.67 -17.45 14.60
C VAL A 265 5.77 -18.39 13.78
N LYS A 266 4.70 -18.89 14.43
CA LYS A 266 3.76 -19.82 13.78
C LYS A 266 2.65 -19.13 13.02
N LYS A 267 2.32 -17.89 13.41
CA LYS A 267 1.26 -17.07 12.80
C LYS A 267 1.79 -15.65 12.68
N PHE A 268 1.28 -14.90 11.71
CA PHE A 268 1.55 -13.48 11.64
C PHE A 268 1.09 -12.81 12.94
N ASP A 269 2.01 -12.23 13.68
CA ASP A 269 1.76 -11.69 15.01
C ASP A 269 2.63 -10.46 15.27
N ALA A 270 2.14 -9.29 14.87
CA ALA A 270 2.83 -8.04 15.10
C ALA A 270 1.87 -6.87 15.28
N ILE A 271 2.35 -5.87 15.99
CA ILE A 271 1.78 -4.53 16.13
C ILE A 271 2.84 -3.56 15.59
N LEU A 272 2.46 -2.46 14.99
CA LEU A 272 3.43 -1.50 14.45
C LEU A 272 4.45 -1.08 15.53
N GLY A 273 5.73 -1.16 15.18
CA GLY A 273 6.85 -0.95 16.10
C GLY A 273 7.17 -2.15 17.00
N GLN A 274 6.40 -3.24 16.90
CA GLN A 274 6.60 -4.47 17.67
C GLN A 274 6.63 -5.67 16.71
N PRO A 275 7.76 -5.92 16.04
CA PRO A 275 7.89 -7.02 15.08
C PRO A 275 7.71 -8.38 15.73
N GLY A 276 7.43 -9.40 14.93
CA GLY A 276 7.13 -10.75 15.38
C GLY A 276 8.19 -11.35 16.31
N CYS A 277 7.71 -12.03 17.35
CA CYS A 277 8.52 -12.69 18.37
C CYS A 277 8.27 -14.20 18.39
N ASP A 278 9.23 -14.97 18.91
CA ASP A 278 9.06 -16.40 19.21
C ASP A 278 8.18 -16.60 20.47
N GLU A 279 7.95 -17.85 20.83
CA GLU A 279 7.14 -18.25 21.99
C GLU A 279 7.69 -17.75 23.34
N ASN A 280 8.96 -17.34 23.40
CA ASN A 280 9.61 -16.79 24.59
C ASN A 280 9.64 -15.25 24.58
N GLY A 281 8.96 -14.62 23.62
CA GLY A 281 8.93 -13.16 23.46
C GLY A 281 10.21 -12.57 22.87
N LYS A 282 11.16 -13.40 22.40
CA LYS A 282 12.36 -12.93 21.74
C LYS A 282 12.03 -12.55 20.29
N ARG A 283 12.36 -11.31 19.90
CA ARG A 283 12.20 -10.84 18.52
C ARG A 283 12.97 -11.73 17.54
N CYS A 284 12.28 -12.18 16.50
CA CYS A 284 12.83 -13.05 15.47
C CYS A 284 12.50 -12.56 14.04
N ALA A 285 11.68 -11.52 13.89
CA ALA A 285 11.39 -10.85 12.62
C ALA A 285 12.27 -9.60 12.46
N THR A 286 12.69 -9.29 11.25
CA THR A 286 13.32 -8.01 10.92
C THR A 286 12.29 -6.89 11.06
N PRO A 287 12.54 -5.84 11.85
CA PRO A 287 11.60 -4.72 11.98
C PRO A 287 11.49 -3.92 10.70
N VAL A 288 10.32 -3.38 10.42
CA VAL A 288 10.14 -2.39 9.37
C VAL A 288 10.91 -1.10 9.73
N ASN A 289 11.66 -0.57 8.79
CA ASN A 289 12.35 0.72 8.97
C ASN A 289 11.37 1.89 8.70
N TRP A 290 10.56 2.21 9.69
CA TRP A 290 9.47 3.20 9.57
C TRP A 290 9.96 4.60 9.19
N ASP A 291 11.13 5.02 9.65
CA ASP A 291 11.67 6.34 9.31
C ASP A 291 12.09 6.42 7.84
N ALA A 292 12.70 5.36 7.32
CA ALA A 292 13.03 5.27 5.89
C ALA A 292 11.79 5.14 5.00
N ILE A 293 10.79 4.37 5.44
CA ILE A 293 9.49 4.26 4.74
C ILE A 293 8.82 5.64 4.69
N ALA A 294 8.84 6.38 5.80
CA ALA A 294 8.26 7.72 5.84
C ALA A 294 8.87 8.65 4.78
N VAL A 295 10.18 8.65 4.67
CA VAL A 295 10.88 9.48 3.65
C VAL A 295 10.53 9.03 2.23
N ALA A 296 10.53 7.71 1.98
CA ALA A 296 10.26 7.18 0.66
C ALA A 296 8.80 7.42 0.22
N ALA A 297 7.84 7.15 1.09
CA ALA A 297 6.41 7.31 0.83
C ALA A 297 6.03 8.79 0.63
N ASP A 298 6.55 9.70 1.45
CA ASP A 298 6.31 11.14 1.30
C ASP A 298 6.86 11.67 -0.03
N LYS A 299 8.05 11.20 -0.41
CA LYS A 299 8.67 11.56 -1.71
C LYS A 299 7.86 11.02 -2.88
N ASP A 300 7.30 9.83 -2.76
CA ASP A 300 6.48 9.19 -3.79
C ASP A 300 5.08 9.81 -3.91
N GLY A 301 4.62 10.49 -2.86
CA GLY A 301 3.30 11.15 -2.81
C GLY A 301 2.18 10.25 -2.33
N VAL A 302 2.48 9.25 -1.49
CA VAL A 302 1.50 8.36 -0.87
C VAL A 302 0.48 9.18 -0.09
N GLU A 303 -0.81 9.03 -0.42
CA GLU A 303 -1.88 9.79 0.22
C GLU A 303 -2.39 9.13 1.50
N TRP A 304 -2.43 7.80 1.54
CA TRP A 304 -2.97 7.04 2.64
C TRP A 304 -1.98 6.02 3.21
N TRP A 305 -1.83 6.06 4.52
CA TRP A 305 -1.16 5.04 5.31
C TRP A 305 -2.24 4.17 5.93
N VAL A 306 -2.46 3.03 5.34
CA VAL A 306 -3.52 2.10 5.72
C VAL A 306 -2.96 1.13 6.74
N VAL A 307 -3.33 1.30 8.01
CA VAL A 307 -2.92 0.36 9.07
C VAL A 307 -3.59 -0.98 8.84
N GLU A 308 -2.82 -2.06 8.85
CA GLU A 308 -3.35 -3.41 8.84
C GLU A 308 -2.67 -4.27 9.90
N CYS A 309 -3.50 -4.91 10.74
CA CYS A 309 -3.08 -5.82 11.80
C CYS A 309 -3.68 -7.21 11.57
N GLU A 310 -2.89 -8.25 11.75
CA GLU A 310 -3.35 -9.64 11.65
C GLU A 310 -3.41 -10.35 13.01
N ARG A 311 -3.70 -9.59 14.08
CA ARG A 311 -3.97 -10.10 15.42
C ARG A 311 -5.04 -9.27 16.11
N HIS A 312 -5.67 -9.85 17.13
CA HIS A 312 -6.75 -9.20 17.88
C HIS A 312 -7.90 -8.69 17.00
N PHE A 313 -8.31 -9.50 16.02
CA PHE A 313 -9.34 -9.15 15.05
C PHE A 313 -10.71 -8.85 15.66
N ASP A 314 -10.90 -9.18 16.93
CA ASP A 314 -12.13 -9.00 17.72
C ASP A 314 -12.07 -7.82 18.71
N ASP A 315 -10.92 -7.10 18.76
CA ASP A 315 -10.72 -5.98 19.69
C ASP A 315 -9.90 -4.84 19.04
N PRO A 316 -10.52 -3.69 18.76
CA PRO A 316 -9.81 -2.54 18.20
C PRO A 316 -8.72 -1.99 19.15
N ASN A 317 -8.79 -2.25 20.46
CA ASN A 317 -7.77 -1.82 21.41
C ASN A 317 -6.55 -2.76 21.46
N GLY A 318 -6.69 -4.00 20.98
CA GLY A 318 -5.64 -5.01 21.07
C GLY A 318 -4.46 -4.75 20.17
N ALA A 319 -4.70 -4.41 18.89
CA ALA A 319 -3.63 -4.18 17.90
C ALA A 319 -3.80 -2.85 17.14
N VAL A 320 -5.00 -2.48 16.77
CA VAL A 320 -5.28 -1.28 15.96
C VAL A 320 -4.93 0.00 16.70
N LYS A 321 -5.38 0.14 17.96
CA LYS A 321 -5.08 1.31 18.80
C LYS A 321 -3.58 1.52 19.00
N PRO A 322 -2.79 0.55 19.49
CA PRO A 322 -1.35 0.77 19.65
C PRO A 322 -0.64 1.04 18.31
N SER A 323 -1.13 0.51 17.21
CA SER A 323 -0.56 0.76 15.89
C SER A 323 -0.78 2.20 15.41
N ILE A 324 -1.96 2.77 15.56
CA ILE A 324 -2.19 4.18 15.22
C ILE A 324 -1.43 5.11 16.16
N GLU A 325 -1.34 4.79 17.46
CA GLU A 325 -0.55 5.55 18.43
C GLU A 325 0.94 5.57 18.06
N PHE A 326 1.47 4.42 17.61
CA PHE A 326 2.83 4.35 17.10
C PHE A 326 3.04 5.28 15.89
N LEU A 327 2.17 5.26 14.90
CA LEU A 327 2.31 6.15 13.73
C LEU A 327 2.18 7.62 14.12
N LYS A 328 1.28 7.97 15.03
CA LYS A 328 1.19 9.35 15.58
C LYS A 328 2.48 9.76 16.29
N SER A 329 3.13 8.87 17.04
CA SER A 329 4.43 9.14 17.68
C SER A 329 5.55 9.38 16.66
N LYS A 330 5.38 8.90 15.42
CA LYS A 330 6.26 9.13 14.27
C LYS A 330 5.87 10.38 13.45
N GLY A 331 4.96 11.20 13.93
CA GLY A 331 4.50 12.41 13.27
C GLY A 331 3.54 12.16 12.10
N ARG A 332 2.80 11.04 12.12
CA ARG A 332 1.77 10.71 11.13
C ARG A 332 0.38 10.91 11.72
N GLY A 333 -0.54 11.58 11.00
CA GLY A 333 -1.93 11.80 11.45
C GLY A 333 -2.38 13.23 11.52
#